data_dda4912ce1abd1dd22efcf779f80fbeb
#
_entry.id   dda4912ce1abd1dd22efcf779f80fbeb
#
_cell.length_a   1.000
_cell.length_b   1.000
_cell.length_c   1.000
_cell.angle_alpha   90.00
_cell.angle_beta   90.00
_cell.angle_gamma   90.00
#
_symmetry.space_group_name_H-M   'P 1'
#
loop_
_entity.id
_entity.type
_entity.pdbx_description
1 polymer ?
#
loop_
_entity_poly.entity_id
_entity_poly.type
_entity_poly.pdbx_seq_one_letter_code
_entity_poly.pdbx_strand_id
1 'polypeptide(L)'
;KKLKLTRDKENLNFYLKSNNFVKYKYFSLLPSGKYGHRLVIDIYLDKKSKKIPETQKVIKNSKVVIAIDAGHGGKDPGAVGKKGTLEKDIVLSISKKLYALLKKEKNIKPILIRNKDSYMTLRQRIKKARRHKADLFISIHADAAKNKKAKGSSVYVLSQHGASSEAAKWLANKENSSDLLGGASIDDKDNELAQVILDMSQSVTIETSLKASRIMLKNLNKVSKLHLKNTGQAGFVVLKSPDIPSMLIETAFLSNAKEEKKLRTKKFQKNIAKAIKDGILEIIRKGII
;
A
#
# COMPACT_ATOMS: atom_id res chain seq x y z
N LYS A 1 37.37 -1.76 5.44
CA LYS A 1 36.67 -0.98 4.37
C LYS A 1 37.27 0.42 4.37
N LYS A 2 37.84 0.88 3.25
CA LYS A 2 38.29 2.27 3.13
C LYS A 2 37.45 2.94 2.03
N LEU A 3 36.77 4.02 2.40
CA LEU A 3 36.14 4.94 1.49
C LEU A 3 37.11 6.08 1.20
N LYS A 4 37.39 6.39 -0.05
CA LYS A 4 38.17 7.54 -0.48
C LYS A 4 37.33 8.40 -1.40
N LEU A 5 37.33 9.69 -1.14
CA LEU A 5 36.68 10.72 -1.94
C LEU A 5 37.77 11.57 -2.61
N THR A 6 37.68 11.76 -3.91
CA THR A 6 38.55 12.68 -4.64
C THR A 6 37.72 13.54 -5.55
N ARG A 7 38.13 14.79 -5.72
CA ARG A 7 37.48 15.76 -6.62
C ARG A 7 38.50 16.21 -7.66
N ASP A 8 38.16 16.11 -8.91
CA ASP A 8 38.81 16.85 -9.99
C ASP A 8 37.91 18.04 -10.41
N LYS A 9 38.33 18.81 -11.45
CA LYS A 9 37.63 20.06 -11.82
C LYS A 9 36.14 19.91 -12.10
N GLU A 10 35.68 18.73 -12.55
CA GLU A 10 34.30 18.50 -13.01
C GLU A 10 33.64 17.29 -12.32
N ASN A 11 34.41 16.41 -11.70
CA ASN A 11 33.91 15.16 -11.18
C ASN A 11 34.21 14.96 -9.70
N LEU A 12 33.27 14.32 -9.00
CA LEU A 12 33.44 13.82 -7.66
C LEU A 12 33.54 12.30 -7.72
N ASN A 13 34.73 11.76 -7.42
CA ASN A 13 34.99 10.34 -7.52
C ASN A 13 34.95 9.66 -6.16
N PHE A 14 34.13 8.62 -6.05
CA PHE A 14 34.01 7.78 -4.87
C PHE A 14 34.73 6.45 -5.10
N TYR A 15 35.71 6.12 -4.28
CA TYR A 15 36.41 4.84 -4.33
C TYR A 15 36.09 4.03 -3.09
N LEU A 16 35.45 2.88 -3.29
CA LEU A 16 35.21 1.91 -2.23
C LEU A 16 36.08 0.68 -2.44
N LYS A 17 37.06 0.46 -1.57
CA LYS A 17 37.87 -0.76 -1.59
C LYS A 17 37.15 -1.84 -0.79
N SER A 18 36.80 -2.95 -1.46
CA SER A 18 36.24 -4.15 -0.84
C SER A 18 37.09 -5.37 -1.18
N ASN A 19 37.23 -6.28 -0.22
CA ASN A 19 37.93 -7.55 -0.42
C ASN A 19 37.04 -8.63 -1.06
N ASN A 20 35.76 -8.35 -1.22
CA ASN A 20 34.76 -9.25 -1.82
C ASN A 20 34.15 -8.61 -3.03
N PHE A 21 33.69 -9.44 -3.98
CA PHE A 21 32.89 -8.95 -5.10
C PHE A 21 31.62 -8.27 -4.58
N VAL A 22 31.31 -7.07 -5.08
CA VAL A 22 30.15 -6.29 -4.68
C VAL A 22 29.24 -6.03 -5.87
N LYS A 23 27.95 -6.24 -5.68
CA LYS A 23 26.93 -5.69 -6.57
C LYS A 23 26.53 -4.33 -6.02
N TYR A 24 26.26 -3.39 -6.89
CA TYR A 24 25.79 -2.07 -6.47
C TYR A 24 24.59 -1.63 -7.29
N LYS A 25 23.76 -0.80 -6.69
CA LYS A 25 22.74 0.01 -7.34
C LYS A 25 22.94 1.45 -6.91
N TYR A 26 22.62 2.38 -7.78
CA TYR A 26 22.64 3.79 -7.42
C TYR A 26 21.43 4.51 -7.97
N PHE A 27 21.00 5.54 -7.28
CA PHE A 27 19.95 6.45 -7.71
C PHE A 27 20.14 7.82 -7.06
N SER A 28 19.62 8.85 -7.73
CA SER A 28 19.62 10.21 -7.21
C SER A 28 18.30 10.56 -6.55
N LEU A 29 18.36 11.31 -5.46
CA LEU A 29 17.21 11.92 -4.81
C LEU A 29 17.24 13.42 -5.05
N LEU A 30 16.10 13.97 -5.46
CA LEU A 30 15.91 15.41 -5.62
C LEU A 30 15.91 16.11 -4.24
N PRO A 31 16.16 17.44 -4.22
CA PRO A 31 16.06 18.22 -3.01
C PRO A 31 14.71 18.06 -2.32
N SER A 32 14.71 17.88 -1.00
CA SER A 32 13.50 17.78 -0.19
C SER A 32 13.73 18.40 1.19
N GLY A 33 12.93 19.37 1.55
CA GLY A 33 13.09 20.14 2.78
C GLY A 33 14.47 20.81 2.87
N LYS A 34 15.21 20.58 3.95
CA LYS A 34 16.56 21.11 4.18
C LYS A 34 17.68 20.37 3.44
N TYR A 35 17.35 19.27 2.73
CA TYR A 35 18.36 18.45 2.05
C TYR A 35 18.42 18.81 0.56
N GLY A 36 19.65 19.00 0.04
CA GLY A 36 19.95 19.15 -1.37
C GLY A 36 19.84 17.84 -2.15
N HIS A 37 20.40 17.81 -3.37
CA HIS A 37 20.53 16.59 -4.16
C HIS A 37 21.37 15.54 -3.42
N ARG A 38 20.90 14.28 -3.42
CA ARG A 38 21.55 13.17 -2.78
C ARG A 38 21.76 12.02 -3.76
N LEU A 39 22.96 11.44 -3.76
CA LEU A 39 23.23 10.19 -4.46
C LEU A 39 23.21 9.06 -3.41
N VAL A 40 22.35 8.07 -3.63
CA VAL A 40 22.30 6.85 -2.82
C VAL A 40 22.98 5.74 -3.59
N ILE A 41 23.91 5.04 -2.96
CA ILE A 41 24.62 3.89 -3.51
C ILE A 41 24.45 2.71 -2.57
N ASP A 42 23.63 1.75 -2.99
CA ASP A 42 23.43 0.49 -2.27
C ASP A 42 24.50 -0.50 -2.68
N ILE A 43 25.26 -0.99 -1.71
CA ILE A 43 26.35 -1.93 -1.94
C ILE A 43 26.02 -3.27 -1.30
N TYR A 44 25.88 -4.28 -2.13
CA TYR A 44 25.60 -5.65 -1.72
C TYR A 44 26.91 -6.45 -1.70
N LEU A 45 27.34 -6.89 -0.52
CA LEU A 45 28.47 -7.79 -0.39
C LEU A 45 28.06 -9.18 -0.87
N ASP A 46 28.60 -9.61 -1.99
CA ASP A 46 28.48 -11.01 -2.40
C ASP A 46 29.40 -11.83 -1.46
N LYS A 47 28.82 -12.40 -0.41
CA LYS A 47 29.51 -13.44 0.34
C LYS A 47 29.77 -14.56 -0.66
N LYS A 48 31.05 -14.81 -1.03
CA LYS A 48 31.48 -15.92 -1.88
C LYS A 48 30.49 -17.04 -1.70
N SER A 49 29.82 -17.43 -2.75
CA SER A 49 28.92 -18.54 -2.74
C SER A 49 29.71 -19.80 -2.36
N LYS A 50 29.77 -20.14 -1.09
CA LYS A 50 29.48 -21.53 -0.81
C LYS A 50 28.21 -21.78 -1.59
N LYS A 51 28.26 -22.67 -2.61
CA LYS A 51 27.09 -23.12 -3.35
C LYS A 51 25.93 -23.02 -2.38
N ILE A 52 25.11 -21.98 -2.52
CA ILE A 52 23.88 -21.90 -1.76
C ILE A 52 23.24 -23.20 -2.20
N PRO A 53 23.11 -24.19 -1.33
CA PRO A 53 22.25 -25.32 -1.65
C PRO A 53 21.02 -24.62 -2.15
N GLU A 54 20.56 -24.95 -3.37
CA GLU A 54 19.30 -24.44 -3.92
C GLU A 54 18.44 -24.21 -2.73
N THR A 55 18.15 -22.93 -2.46
CA THR A 55 17.49 -22.59 -1.20
C THR A 55 16.32 -23.53 -1.18
N GLN A 56 16.50 -24.65 -0.48
CA GLN A 56 15.36 -25.35 0.02
C GLN A 56 14.52 -24.20 0.53
N LYS A 57 13.45 -23.89 -0.22
CA LYS A 57 12.40 -23.02 0.28
C LYS A 57 12.32 -23.43 1.73
N VAL A 58 12.89 -22.64 2.64
CA VAL A 58 12.55 -22.77 4.04
C VAL A 58 11.06 -22.55 3.95
N ILE A 59 10.34 -23.68 3.94
CA ILE A 59 8.92 -23.70 4.07
C ILE A 59 8.76 -23.11 5.47
N LYS A 60 8.73 -21.76 5.51
CA LYS A 60 8.21 -21.10 6.68
C LYS A 60 6.81 -21.66 6.79
N ASN A 61 6.62 -22.58 7.71
CA ASN A 61 5.31 -23.09 8.15
C ASN A 61 4.43 -21.94 8.70
N SER A 62 4.89 -20.70 8.55
CA SER A 62 4.18 -19.48 8.93
C SER A 62 3.28 -19.05 7.79
N LYS A 63 1.98 -18.99 8.07
CA LYS A 63 0.98 -18.47 7.14
C LYS A 63 1.29 -17.03 6.78
N VAL A 64 1.10 -16.66 5.51
CA VAL A 64 1.15 -15.27 5.05
C VAL A 64 0.02 -14.46 5.70
N VAL A 65 0.36 -13.39 6.39
CA VAL A 65 -0.60 -12.56 7.13
C VAL A 65 -1.09 -11.41 6.25
N ILE A 66 -2.38 -11.40 5.95
CA ILE A 66 -3.03 -10.36 5.13
C ILE A 66 -3.89 -9.48 6.02
N ALA A 67 -3.51 -8.21 6.18
CA ALA A 67 -4.30 -7.20 6.86
C ALA A 67 -5.33 -6.59 5.92
N ILE A 68 -6.60 -6.74 6.25
CA ILE A 68 -7.74 -6.21 5.50
C ILE A 68 -8.31 -5.04 6.29
N ASP A 69 -8.17 -3.85 5.75
CA ASP A 69 -8.71 -2.63 6.31
C ASP A 69 -9.99 -2.23 5.57
N ALA A 70 -11.08 -2.12 6.29
CA ALA A 70 -12.29 -1.48 5.80
C ALA A 70 -12.20 0.01 6.12
N GLY A 71 -12.09 0.86 5.12
CA GLY A 71 -12.02 2.32 5.31
C GLY A 71 -13.14 2.85 6.18
N HIS A 72 -12.95 4.02 6.80
CA HIS A 72 -13.96 4.70 7.61
C HIS A 72 -14.47 3.88 8.81
N GLY A 73 -15.64 4.25 9.36
CA GLY A 73 -16.29 3.52 10.45
C GLY A 73 -16.68 4.40 11.64
N GLY A 74 -17.70 3.98 12.38
CA GLY A 74 -18.24 4.74 13.51
C GLY A 74 -18.78 6.09 13.06
N LYS A 75 -18.25 7.18 13.62
CA LYS A 75 -18.62 8.56 13.30
C LYS A 75 -18.14 9.05 11.92
N ASP A 76 -17.22 8.34 11.28
CA ASP A 76 -16.79 8.61 9.92
C ASP A 76 -17.58 7.73 8.93
N PRO A 77 -18.57 8.30 8.21
CA PRO A 77 -19.38 7.56 7.27
C PRO A 77 -18.64 7.24 5.95
N GLY A 78 -17.53 7.94 5.65
CA GLY A 78 -16.93 8.00 4.32
C GLY A 78 -17.84 8.74 3.34
N ALA A 79 -17.79 8.36 2.08
CA ALA A 79 -18.68 8.88 1.05
C ALA A 79 -20.13 8.45 1.30
N VAL A 80 -21.07 9.35 0.95
CA VAL A 80 -22.50 9.09 1.02
C VAL A 80 -23.07 9.11 -0.40
N GLY A 81 -23.64 7.99 -0.81
CA GLY A 81 -24.31 7.84 -2.10
C GLY A 81 -25.62 8.64 -2.16
N LYS A 82 -26.12 8.84 -3.37
CA LYS A 82 -27.41 9.57 -3.59
C LYS A 82 -28.62 8.95 -2.88
N LYS A 83 -28.58 7.65 -2.63
CA LYS A 83 -29.63 6.91 -1.93
C LYS A 83 -29.35 6.70 -0.44
N GLY A 84 -28.43 7.49 0.14
CA GLY A 84 -28.04 7.38 1.53
C GLY A 84 -27.12 6.19 1.84
N THR A 85 -26.56 5.54 0.83
CA THR A 85 -25.62 4.42 1.02
C THR A 85 -24.32 4.95 1.64
N LEU A 86 -23.92 4.43 2.79
CA LEU A 86 -22.69 4.82 3.46
C LEU A 86 -21.53 3.96 3.00
N GLU A 87 -20.38 4.59 2.71
CA GLU A 87 -19.16 3.89 2.31
C GLU A 87 -18.72 2.88 3.36
N LYS A 88 -18.68 3.31 4.64
CA LYS A 88 -18.25 2.48 5.76
C LYS A 88 -18.94 1.10 5.83
N ASP A 89 -20.21 1.03 5.43
CA ASP A 89 -21.00 -0.21 5.48
C ASP A 89 -20.67 -1.12 4.30
N ILE A 90 -20.54 -0.52 3.12
CA ILE A 90 -20.19 -1.26 1.90
C ILE A 90 -18.80 -1.89 2.02
N VAL A 91 -17.81 -1.09 2.43
CA VAL A 91 -16.42 -1.58 2.52
C VAL A 91 -16.24 -2.59 3.65
N LEU A 92 -16.97 -2.46 4.76
CA LEU A 92 -17.01 -3.46 5.82
C LEU A 92 -17.61 -4.79 5.32
N SER A 93 -18.69 -4.71 4.54
CA SER A 93 -19.33 -5.89 3.94
C SER A 93 -18.40 -6.61 2.96
N ILE A 94 -17.68 -5.87 2.09
CA ILE A 94 -16.70 -6.44 1.16
C ILE A 94 -15.53 -7.06 1.93
N SER A 95 -14.99 -6.36 2.94
CA SER A 95 -13.89 -6.82 3.78
C SER A 95 -14.20 -8.12 4.52
N LYS A 96 -15.41 -8.25 5.07
CA LYS A 96 -15.89 -9.50 5.72
C LYS A 96 -15.98 -10.66 4.73
N LYS A 97 -16.45 -10.40 3.49
CA LYS A 97 -16.49 -11.41 2.44
C LYS A 97 -15.10 -11.85 2.02
N LEU A 98 -14.18 -10.91 1.85
CA LEU A 98 -12.78 -11.19 1.54
C LEU A 98 -12.13 -12.01 2.65
N TYR A 99 -12.31 -11.62 3.91
CA TYR A 99 -11.83 -12.35 5.07
C TYR A 99 -12.33 -13.81 5.08
N ALA A 100 -13.63 -14.01 4.85
CA ALA A 100 -14.22 -15.35 4.81
C ALA A 100 -13.65 -16.21 3.66
N LEU A 101 -13.34 -15.61 2.52
CA LEU A 101 -12.70 -16.30 1.40
C LEU A 101 -11.24 -16.68 1.71
N LEU A 102 -10.46 -15.74 2.27
CA LEU A 102 -9.05 -15.97 2.60
C LEU A 102 -8.87 -16.93 3.76
N LYS A 103 -9.80 -16.97 4.73
CA LYS A 103 -9.77 -17.92 5.86
C LYS A 103 -9.80 -19.39 5.41
N LYS A 104 -10.31 -19.67 4.20
CA LYS A 104 -10.34 -21.01 3.60
C LYS A 104 -9.00 -21.43 3.00
N GLU A 105 -8.07 -20.50 2.79
CA GLU A 105 -6.74 -20.76 2.21
C GLU A 105 -5.78 -21.22 3.31
N LYS A 106 -5.22 -22.43 3.15
CA LYS A 106 -4.38 -23.09 4.19
C LYS A 106 -3.17 -22.25 4.61
N ASN A 107 -2.55 -21.54 3.66
CA ASN A 107 -1.31 -20.81 3.87
C ASN A 107 -1.51 -19.31 4.15
N ILE A 108 -2.75 -18.86 4.39
CA ILE A 108 -3.06 -17.45 4.66
C ILE A 108 -3.68 -17.32 6.04
N LYS A 109 -3.27 -16.25 6.74
CA LYS A 109 -3.88 -15.78 7.99
C LYS A 109 -4.45 -14.39 7.74
N PRO A 110 -5.73 -14.26 7.35
CA PRO A 110 -6.36 -12.95 7.21
C PRO A 110 -6.63 -12.35 8.59
N ILE A 111 -6.48 -11.02 8.69
CA ILE A 111 -6.91 -10.22 9.84
C ILE A 111 -7.79 -9.06 9.37
N LEU A 112 -8.85 -8.77 10.10
CA LEU A 112 -9.66 -7.56 9.89
C LEU A 112 -9.14 -6.45 10.82
N ILE A 113 -8.82 -5.29 10.24
CA ILE A 113 -8.44 -4.10 11.02
C ILE A 113 -9.62 -3.64 11.87
N ARG A 114 -10.81 -3.57 11.30
CA ARG A 114 -12.06 -3.48 12.04
C ARG A 114 -13.05 -4.56 11.58
N ASN A 115 -13.82 -5.12 12.50
CA ASN A 115 -14.81 -6.16 12.24
C ASN A 115 -16.24 -5.72 12.52
N LYS A 116 -16.42 -4.51 13.01
CA LYS A 116 -17.71 -3.86 13.31
C LYS A 116 -17.69 -2.41 12.85
N ASP A 117 -18.82 -1.72 12.93
CA ASP A 117 -18.89 -0.29 12.69
C ASP A 117 -18.25 0.45 13.88
N SER A 118 -16.97 0.72 13.78
CA SER A 118 -16.18 1.42 14.79
C SER A 118 -15.18 2.33 14.11
N TYR A 119 -14.98 3.52 14.67
CA TYR A 119 -13.97 4.46 14.24
C TYR A 119 -12.58 3.98 14.67
N MET A 120 -11.61 4.16 13.78
CA MET A 120 -10.18 3.97 14.06
C MET A 120 -9.38 5.01 13.27
N THR A 121 -8.42 5.66 13.93
CA THR A 121 -7.50 6.58 13.25
C THR A 121 -6.63 5.85 12.24
N LEU A 122 -6.12 6.56 11.23
CA LEU A 122 -5.25 5.98 10.19
C LEU A 122 -4.01 5.32 10.80
N ARG A 123 -3.42 5.94 11.82
CA ARG A 123 -2.28 5.38 12.57
C ARG A 123 -2.62 4.13 13.36
N GLN A 124 -3.79 4.08 14.00
CA GLN A 124 -4.24 2.88 14.72
C GLN A 124 -4.40 1.69 13.77
N ARG A 125 -4.85 1.92 12.52
CA ARG A 125 -4.97 0.89 11.48
C ARG A 125 -3.61 0.28 11.14
N ILE A 126 -2.61 1.13 10.85
CA ILE A 126 -1.22 0.70 10.60
C ILE A 126 -0.65 -0.04 11.82
N LYS A 127 -0.78 0.54 13.02
CA LYS A 127 -0.28 -0.06 14.28
C LYS A 127 -0.87 -1.45 14.51
N LYS A 128 -2.16 -1.63 14.20
CA LYS A 128 -2.81 -2.95 14.30
C LYS A 128 -2.25 -3.94 13.29
N ALA A 129 -2.06 -3.55 12.02
CA ALA A 129 -1.44 -4.40 11.01
C ALA A 129 -0.03 -4.84 11.41
N ARG A 130 0.81 -3.90 11.88
CA ARG A 130 2.17 -4.16 12.36
C ARG A 130 2.20 -5.10 13.57
N ARG A 131 1.30 -4.91 14.55
CA ARG A 131 1.17 -5.80 15.72
C ARG A 131 0.91 -7.25 15.31
N HIS A 132 0.17 -7.47 14.25
CA HIS A 132 -0.09 -8.79 13.70
C HIS A 132 0.98 -9.28 12.73
N LYS A 133 2.07 -8.51 12.52
CA LYS A 133 3.16 -8.82 11.57
C LYS A 133 2.59 -9.11 10.18
N ALA A 134 1.75 -8.22 9.65
CA ALA A 134 1.16 -8.39 8.34
C ALA A 134 2.22 -8.33 7.24
N ASP A 135 2.13 -9.24 6.28
CA ASP A 135 2.99 -9.29 5.09
C ASP A 135 2.43 -8.42 3.95
N LEU A 136 1.12 -8.09 4.00
CA LEU A 136 0.44 -7.20 3.07
C LEU A 136 -0.71 -6.48 3.78
N PHE A 137 -0.84 -5.18 3.53
CA PHE A 137 -1.96 -4.36 4.00
C PHE A 137 -2.80 -3.89 2.80
N ILE A 138 -4.10 -4.12 2.87
CA ILE A 138 -5.07 -3.72 1.84
C ILE A 138 -6.17 -2.89 2.48
N SER A 139 -6.25 -1.61 2.14
CA SER A 139 -7.35 -0.73 2.51
C SER A 139 -8.41 -0.73 1.41
N ILE A 140 -9.66 -0.96 1.77
CA ILE A 140 -10.80 -1.11 0.85
C ILE A 140 -11.71 0.10 1.00
N HIS A 141 -11.96 0.78 -0.11
CA HIS A 141 -12.73 2.01 -0.23
C HIS A 141 -13.78 1.94 -1.35
N ALA A 142 -14.71 2.86 -1.36
CA ALA A 142 -15.74 3.04 -2.38
C ALA A 142 -16.16 4.51 -2.46
N ASP A 143 -15.21 5.39 -2.70
CA ASP A 143 -15.32 6.83 -2.50
C ASP A 143 -16.27 7.56 -3.48
N ALA A 144 -16.40 8.86 -3.25
CA ALA A 144 -17.05 9.80 -4.15
C ALA A 144 -16.00 10.61 -4.93
N ALA A 145 -16.04 10.53 -6.25
CA ALA A 145 -15.26 11.41 -7.11
C ALA A 145 -15.98 12.73 -7.34
N LYS A 146 -15.21 13.83 -7.56
CA LYS A 146 -15.78 15.13 -8.01
C LYS A 146 -16.60 14.95 -9.28
N ASN A 147 -16.10 14.17 -10.23
CA ASN A 147 -16.85 13.81 -11.43
C ASN A 147 -17.83 12.67 -11.12
N LYS A 148 -19.13 13.00 -11.05
CA LYS A 148 -20.21 12.04 -10.81
C LYS A 148 -20.36 10.96 -11.91
N LYS A 149 -19.67 11.10 -13.05
CA LYS A 149 -19.59 10.09 -14.13
C LYS A 149 -18.45 9.10 -13.91
N ALA A 150 -17.56 9.32 -12.91
CA ALA A 150 -16.49 8.38 -12.58
C ALA A 150 -17.08 6.99 -12.28
N LYS A 151 -16.41 5.96 -12.78
CA LYS A 151 -16.87 4.56 -12.65
C LYS A 151 -15.69 3.61 -12.72
N GLY A 152 -15.85 2.45 -12.09
CA GLY A 152 -14.85 1.39 -12.12
C GLY A 152 -13.91 1.42 -10.93
N SER A 153 -12.96 0.47 -10.90
CA SER A 153 -12.04 0.29 -9.79
C SER A 153 -10.69 0.96 -10.05
N SER A 154 -10.00 1.32 -8.97
CA SER A 154 -8.63 1.84 -9.01
C SER A 154 -7.80 1.21 -7.89
N VAL A 155 -6.48 1.19 -8.05
CA VAL A 155 -5.56 0.81 -6.98
C VAL A 155 -4.53 1.92 -6.80
N TYR A 156 -4.29 2.29 -5.57
CA TYR A 156 -3.33 3.32 -5.18
C TYR A 156 -2.27 2.75 -4.25
N VAL A 157 -1.06 3.30 -4.34
CA VAL A 157 0.03 3.04 -3.41
C VAL A 157 0.61 4.35 -2.90
N LEU A 158 1.38 4.28 -1.84
CA LEU A 158 2.04 5.45 -1.27
C LEU A 158 3.01 6.07 -2.27
N SER A 159 3.06 7.40 -2.31
CA SER A 159 4.16 8.18 -2.88
C SER A 159 4.72 9.15 -1.84
N GLN A 160 6.05 9.22 -1.79
CA GLN A 160 6.76 10.23 -0.99
C GLN A 160 7.04 11.51 -1.78
N HIS A 161 6.97 11.46 -3.12
CA HIS A 161 7.41 12.54 -4.03
C HIS A 161 6.25 13.20 -4.77
N GLY A 162 5.09 13.29 -4.14
CA GLY A 162 3.89 13.88 -4.74
C GLY A 162 2.92 12.86 -5.31
N ALA A 163 1.85 13.35 -5.93
CA ALA A 163 0.80 12.51 -6.47
C ALA A 163 0.96 12.31 -7.97
N SER A 164 0.58 11.14 -8.46
CA SER A 164 0.61 10.78 -9.89
C SER A 164 -0.40 11.57 -10.74
N SER A 165 -1.38 12.22 -10.10
CA SER A 165 -2.36 13.10 -10.73
C SER A 165 -3.04 13.99 -9.69
N GLU A 166 -3.64 15.11 -10.13
CA GLU A 166 -4.46 15.97 -9.25
C GLU A 166 -5.64 15.21 -8.62
N ALA A 167 -6.22 14.25 -9.35
CA ALA A 167 -7.29 13.41 -8.80
C ALA A 167 -6.76 12.51 -7.67
N ALA A 168 -5.57 11.92 -7.82
CA ALA A 168 -4.94 11.13 -6.78
C ALA A 168 -4.56 11.97 -5.56
N LYS A 169 -4.08 13.21 -5.77
CA LYS A 169 -3.79 14.17 -4.70
C LYS A 169 -5.06 14.54 -3.92
N TRP A 170 -6.11 14.86 -4.65
CA TRP A 170 -7.39 15.20 -4.04
C TRP A 170 -7.95 14.04 -3.20
N LEU A 171 -7.91 12.81 -3.75
CA LEU A 171 -8.37 11.62 -3.04
C LEU A 171 -7.55 11.39 -1.76
N ALA A 172 -6.21 11.46 -1.85
CA ALA A 172 -5.37 11.28 -0.66
C ALA A 172 -5.64 12.34 0.42
N ASN A 173 -5.83 13.60 0.04
CA ASN A 173 -6.18 14.66 0.99
C ASN A 173 -7.52 14.39 1.66
N LYS A 174 -8.52 13.92 0.92
CA LYS A 174 -9.82 13.57 1.43
C LYS A 174 -9.73 12.42 2.44
N GLU A 175 -9.07 11.34 2.08
CA GLU A 175 -8.90 10.17 2.94
C GLU A 175 -8.08 10.50 4.21
N ASN A 176 -7.04 11.33 4.08
CA ASN A 176 -6.24 11.77 5.21
C ASN A 176 -7.03 12.64 6.20
N SER A 177 -8.05 13.37 5.72
CA SER A 177 -8.88 14.22 6.58
C SER A 177 -9.81 13.44 7.51
N SER A 178 -9.95 12.14 7.33
CA SER A 178 -10.76 11.29 8.21
C SER A 178 -10.30 11.32 9.68
N ASP A 179 -9.00 11.55 9.93
CA ASP A 179 -8.47 11.69 11.29
C ASP A 179 -8.91 12.99 11.98
N LEU A 180 -9.22 14.06 11.20
CA LEU A 180 -9.75 15.30 11.76
C LEU A 180 -11.14 15.09 12.40
N LEU A 181 -11.96 14.21 11.82
CA LEU A 181 -13.24 13.82 12.40
C LEU A 181 -13.07 13.08 13.75
N GLY A 182 -11.86 12.54 13.98
CA GLY A 182 -11.47 11.84 15.19
C GLY A 182 -10.95 12.73 16.31
N GLY A 183 -10.64 13.99 16.03
CA GLY A 183 -9.95 14.88 16.99
C GLY A 183 -8.48 14.49 17.22
N ALA A 184 -7.85 13.78 16.26
CA ALA A 184 -6.45 13.42 16.36
C ALA A 184 -5.57 14.59 15.90
N SER A 185 -4.56 14.97 16.69
CA SER A 185 -3.52 15.93 16.31
C SER A 185 -2.50 15.27 15.36
N ILE A 186 -2.05 16.03 14.35
CA ILE A 186 -1.09 15.56 13.33
C ILE A 186 0.38 15.86 13.77
N ASP A 187 0.65 16.11 15.04
CA ASP A 187 2.01 16.37 15.50
C ASP A 187 2.83 15.09 15.66
N ASP A 188 3.78 14.92 14.71
CA ASP A 188 4.90 14.00 14.83
C ASP A 188 6.22 14.75 14.64
N LYS A 189 6.81 15.11 15.74
CA LYS A 189 8.22 15.51 15.81
C LYS A 189 8.98 14.35 16.44
N ASP A 190 9.64 13.51 15.65
CA ASP A 190 10.58 12.53 16.19
C ASP A 190 11.73 12.21 15.24
N ASN A 191 12.94 12.42 15.78
CA ASN A 191 14.27 11.88 15.44
C ASN A 191 14.69 11.72 13.98
N GLU A 192 15.59 12.61 13.53
CA GLU A 192 16.16 12.68 12.17
C GLU A 192 16.80 11.36 11.68
N LEU A 193 17.48 10.62 12.56
CA LEU A 193 18.15 9.35 12.17
C LEU A 193 17.16 8.21 11.97
N ALA A 194 16.13 8.14 12.82
CA ALA A 194 15.03 7.19 12.67
C ALA A 194 14.28 7.45 11.35
N GLN A 195 14.15 8.71 10.93
CA GLN A 195 13.46 9.11 9.70
C GLN A 195 14.20 8.67 8.44
N VAL A 196 15.55 8.74 8.41
CA VAL A 196 16.36 8.27 7.27
C VAL A 196 16.27 6.74 7.09
N ILE A 197 16.32 5.97 8.17
CA ILE A 197 16.14 4.51 8.13
C ILE A 197 14.72 4.16 7.72
N LEU A 198 13.74 4.92 8.18
CA LEU A 198 12.33 4.79 7.82
C LEU A 198 12.11 5.05 6.31
N ASP A 199 12.71 6.08 5.76
CA ASP A 199 12.61 6.46 4.33
C ASP A 199 13.21 5.38 3.42
N MET A 200 14.34 4.79 3.79
CA MET A 200 14.97 3.70 3.03
C MET A 200 14.11 2.42 3.04
N SER A 201 13.61 2.05 4.21
CA SER A 201 12.71 0.90 4.35
C SER A 201 11.42 1.10 3.55
N GLN A 202 10.89 2.32 3.57
CA GLN A 202 9.67 2.68 2.87
C GLN A 202 9.82 2.63 1.34
N SER A 203 11.01 2.93 0.80
CA SER A 203 11.26 2.84 -0.65
C SER A 203 11.13 1.41 -1.19
N VAL A 204 11.69 0.42 -0.48
CA VAL A 204 11.56 -1.00 -0.83
C VAL A 204 10.10 -1.47 -0.74
N THR A 205 9.41 -1.01 0.30
CA THR A 205 8.01 -1.32 0.55
C THR A 205 7.10 -0.75 -0.53
N ILE A 206 7.37 0.49 -1.00
CA ILE A 206 6.65 1.12 -2.12
C ILE A 206 6.87 0.36 -3.42
N GLU A 207 8.10 -0.05 -3.73
CA GLU A 207 8.40 -0.83 -4.94
C GLU A 207 7.63 -2.16 -4.93
N THR A 208 7.63 -2.86 -3.79
CA THR A 208 6.86 -4.10 -3.60
C THR A 208 5.36 -3.84 -3.76
N SER A 209 4.85 -2.75 -3.18
CA SER A 209 3.46 -2.33 -3.31
C SER A 209 3.08 -2.05 -4.77
N LEU A 210 3.96 -1.41 -5.55
CA LEU A 210 3.76 -1.16 -6.99
C LEU A 210 3.68 -2.46 -7.80
N LYS A 211 4.55 -3.44 -7.50
CA LYS A 211 4.49 -4.76 -8.16
C LYS A 211 3.19 -5.48 -7.83
N ALA A 212 2.81 -5.48 -6.55
CA ALA A 212 1.57 -6.10 -6.07
C ALA A 212 0.31 -5.42 -6.64
N SER A 213 0.28 -4.09 -6.70
CA SER A 213 -0.87 -3.32 -7.18
C SER A 213 -1.17 -3.56 -8.68
N ARG A 214 -0.15 -3.76 -9.51
CA ARG A 214 -0.33 -4.11 -10.94
C ARG A 214 -1.06 -5.46 -11.10
N ILE A 215 -0.73 -6.43 -10.26
CA ILE A 215 -1.42 -7.73 -10.23
C ILE A 215 -2.86 -7.55 -9.76
N MET A 216 -3.05 -6.74 -8.74
CA MET A 216 -4.38 -6.45 -8.20
C MET A 216 -5.27 -5.79 -9.26
N LEU A 217 -4.79 -4.77 -9.97
CA LEU A 217 -5.51 -4.13 -11.09
C LEU A 217 -5.94 -5.14 -12.15
N LYS A 218 -5.03 -6.04 -12.55
CA LYS A 218 -5.34 -7.09 -13.54
C LYS A 218 -6.48 -7.99 -13.07
N ASN A 219 -6.51 -8.35 -11.79
CA ASN A 219 -7.57 -9.20 -11.26
C ASN A 219 -8.90 -8.45 -11.07
N LEU A 220 -8.87 -7.19 -10.66
CA LEU A 220 -10.06 -6.34 -10.57
C LEU A 220 -10.70 -6.11 -11.95
N ASN A 221 -9.89 -5.97 -13.00
CA ASN A 221 -10.37 -5.77 -14.37
C ASN A 221 -11.21 -6.94 -14.89
N LYS A 222 -11.11 -8.13 -14.31
CA LYS A 222 -11.93 -9.29 -14.68
C LYS A 222 -13.40 -9.15 -14.24
N VAL A 223 -13.67 -8.30 -13.23
CA VAL A 223 -15.00 -8.17 -12.60
C VAL A 223 -15.56 -6.76 -12.62
N SER A 224 -14.71 -5.76 -12.79
CA SER A 224 -15.07 -4.34 -12.85
C SER A 224 -14.22 -3.63 -13.90
N LYS A 225 -14.78 -2.68 -14.63
CA LYS A 225 -13.96 -1.79 -15.47
C LYS A 225 -12.97 -1.05 -14.56
N LEU A 226 -11.78 -0.77 -15.07
CA LEU A 226 -10.83 0.05 -14.33
C LEU A 226 -11.14 1.53 -14.59
N HIS A 227 -11.12 2.33 -13.51
CA HIS A 227 -11.11 3.79 -13.60
C HIS A 227 -9.71 4.29 -13.98
N LEU A 228 -8.68 3.74 -13.32
CA LEU A 228 -7.28 3.95 -13.67
C LEU A 228 -6.70 2.66 -14.25
N LYS A 229 -6.12 2.76 -15.46
CA LYS A 229 -5.45 1.60 -16.10
C LYS A 229 -4.13 1.24 -15.41
N ASN A 230 -3.50 2.22 -14.78
CA ASN A 230 -2.24 2.08 -14.03
C ASN A 230 -2.46 2.38 -12.55
N THR A 231 -1.54 1.92 -11.71
CA THR A 231 -1.54 2.22 -10.28
C THR A 231 -1.42 3.73 -10.05
N GLY A 232 -2.34 4.30 -9.29
CA GLY A 232 -2.24 5.66 -8.81
C GLY A 232 -1.26 5.76 -7.64
N GLN A 233 -0.68 6.95 -7.44
CA GLN A 233 0.24 7.21 -6.33
C GLN A 233 -0.09 8.55 -5.69
N ALA A 234 -0.12 8.60 -4.35
CA ALA A 234 -0.24 9.84 -3.58
C ALA A 234 0.14 9.61 -2.11
N GLY A 235 0.14 10.67 -1.32
CA GLY A 235 0.54 10.67 0.08
C GLY A 235 -0.52 10.14 1.05
N PHE A 236 -1.05 8.94 0.82
CA PHE A 236 -2.03 8.31 1.70
C PHE A 236 -1.42 7.94 3.06
N VAL A 237 -1.89 8.56 4.14
CA VAL A 237 -1.37 8.32 5.49
C VAL A 237 -1.59 6.87 5.92
N VAL A 238 -2.72 6.26 5.58
CA VAL A 238 -3.03 4.86 5.91
C VAL A 238 -2.06 3.85 5.28
N LEU A 239 -1.32 4.24 4.24
CA LEU A 239 -0.33 3.39 3.56
C LEU A 239 1.12 3.63 4.03
N LYS A 240 1.33 4.53 5.02
CA LYS A 240 2.66 4.90 5.52
C LYS A 240 3.24 3.87 6.49
N SER A 241 3.17 2.57 6.17
CA SER A 241 3.93 1.57 6.92
C SER A 241 5.33 1.42 6.32
N PRO A 242 6.40 1.52 7.12
CA PRO A 242 7.76 1.41 6.59
C PRO A 242 8.12 -0.03 6.20
N ASP A 243 7.44 -1.00 6.76
CA ASP A 243 7.80 -2.42 6.74
C ASP A 243 6.71 -3.34 6.14
N ILE A 244 5.54 -2.79 5.76
CA ILE A 244 4.45 -3.58 5.19
C ILE A 244 4.07 -3.04 3.81
N PRO A 245 4.24 -3.81 2.73
CA PRO A 245 3.69 -3.47 1.42
C PRO A 245 2.19 -3.19 1.53
N SER A 246 1.75 -2.06 0.99
CA SER A 246 0.42 -1.53 1.25
C SER A 246 -0.23 -0.99 -0.02
N MET A 247 -1.54 -1.19 -0.15
CA MET A 247 -2.33 -0.61 -1.24
C MET A 247 -3.72 -0.20 -0.76
N LEU A 248 -4.30 0.80 -1.41
CA LEU A 248 -5.68 1.21 -1.27
C LEU A 248 -6.43 0.86 -2.55
N ILE A 249 -7.57 0.21 -2.40
CA ILE A 249 -8.42 -0.24 -3.50
C ILE A 249 -9.73 0.55 -3.46
N GLU A 250 -9.95 1.37 -4.48
CA GLU A 250 -11.26 1.91 -4.77
C GLU A 250 -12.06 0.87 -5.56
N THR A 251 -13.10 0.34 -4.96
CA THR A 251 -13.87 -0.75 -5.58
C THR A 251 -14.84 -0.26 -6.66
N ALA A 252 -15.40 0.93 -6.47
CA ALA A 252 -16.29 1.66 -7.37
C ALA A 252 -16.57 3.04 -6.73
N PHE A 253 -17.38 3.90 -7.37
CA PHE A 253 -17.67 5.26 -6.87
C PHE A 253 -19.11 5.41 -6.42
N LEU A 254 -19.34 5.69 -5.12
CA LEU A 254 -20.67 5.96 -4.57
C LEU A 254 -21.32 7.22 -5.14
N SER A 255 -20.53 8.19 -5.61
CA SER A 255 -21.03 9.39 -6.30
C SER A 255 -21.75 9.08 -7.63
N ASN A 256 -21.54 7.89 -8.22
CA ASN A 256 -22.18 7.44 -9.45
C ASN A 256 -23.37 6.54 -9.12
N ALA A 257 -24.58 6.95 -9.49
CA ALA A 257 -25.82 6.23 -9.16
C ALA A 257 -25.85 4.77 -9.68
N LYS A 258 -25.23 4.49 -10.84
CA LYS A 258 -25.13 3.13 -11.39
C LYS A 258 -24.16 2.27 -10.58
N GLU A 259 -23.06 2.84 -10.14
CA GLU A 259 -22.06 2.17 -9.30
C GLU A 259 -22.59 1.96 -7.87
N GLU A 260 -23.28 2.96 -7.29
CA GLU A 260 -23.97 2.82 -6.01
C GLU A 260 -24.97 1.65 -6.02
N LYS A 261 -25.80 1.55 -7.08
CA LYS A 261 -26.72 0.41 -7.26
C LYS A 261 -25.97 -0.93 -7.26
N LYS A 262 -24.83 -1.03 -7.94
CA LYS A 262 -23.99 -2.24 -7.96
C LYS A 262 -23.40 -2.54 -6.58
N LEU A 263 -22.78 -1.54 -5.93
CA LEU A 263 -22.14 -1.67 -4.61
C LEU A 263 -23.09 -2.22 -3.54
N ARG A 264 -24.39 -1.88 -3.63
CA ARG A 264 -25.42 -2.38 -2.72
C ARG A 264 -25.76 -3.86 -2.94
N THR A 265 -25.35 -4.47 -4.07
CA THR A 265 -25.69 -5.87 -4.35
C THR A 265 -24.70 -6.85 -3.73
N LYS A 266 -25.21 -7.88 -3.06
CA LYS A 266 -24.38 -8.98 -2.50
C LYS A 266 -23.51 -9.65 -3.59
N LYS A 267 -24.03 -9.76 -4.82
CA LYS A 267 -23.33 -10.35 -5.99
C LYS A 267 -22.07 -9.56 -6.34
N PHE A 268 -22.20 -8.24 -6.52
CA PHE A 268 -21.04 -7.39 -6.86
C PHE A 268 -19.99 -7.40 -5.75
N GLN A 269 -20.39 -7.24 -4.48
CA GLN A 269 -19.50 -7.29 -3.33
C GLN A 269 -18.74 -8.62 -3.24
N LYS A 270 -19.41 -9.76 -3.51
CA LYS A 270 -18.77 -11.09 -3.55
C LYS A 270 -17.77 -11.20 -4.70
N ASN A 271 -18.11 -10.67 -5.88
CA ASN A 271 -17.23 -10.71 -7.05
C ASN A 271 -15.98 -9.87 -6.83
N ILE A 272 -16.11 -8.66 -6.26
CA ILE A 272 -14.97 -7.81 -5.87
C ILE A 272 -14.08 -8.52 -4.84
N ALA A 273 -14.69 -9.06 -3.77
CA ALA A 273 -13.95 -9.80 -2.76
C ALA A 273 -13.20 -11.01 -3.36
N LYS A 274 -13.80 -11.72 -4.32
CA LYS A 274 -13.15 -12.82 -5.04
C LYS A 274 -11.98 -12.32 -5.88
N ALA A 275 -12.15 -11.22 -6.63
CA ALA A 275 -11.09 -10.66 -7.45
C ALA A 275 -9.89 -10.20 -6.60
N ILE A 276 -10.15 -9.58 -5.44
CA ILE A 276 -9.09 -9.21 -4.50
C ILE A 276 -8.38 -10.47 -3.96
N LYS A 277 -9.14 -11.50 -3.57
CA LYS A 277 -8.56 -12.79 -3.15
C LYS A 277 -7.65 -13.37 -4.24
N ASP A 278 -8.14 -13.45 -5.46
CA ASP A 278 -7.38 -14.03 -6.59
C ASP A 278 -6.12 -13.22 -6.86
N GLY A 279 -6.18 -11.88 -6.72
CA GLY A 279 -5.02 -10.99 -6.78
C GLY A 279 -3.99 -11.29 -5.68
N ILE A 280 -4.43 -11.47 -4.43
CA ILE A 280 -3.56 -11.82 -3.30
C ILE A 280 -2.87 -13.17 -3.56
N LEU A 281 -3.60 -14.17 -3.99
CA LEU A 281 -3.03 -15.49 -4.30
C LEU A 281 -2.00 -15.41 -5.43
N GLU A 282 -2.24 -14.60 -6.45
CA GLU A 282 -1.27 -14.39 -7.53
C GLU A 282 -0.01 -13.65 -7.05
N ILE A 283 -0.15 -12.65 -6.15
CA ILE A 283 0.97 -11.92 -5.52
C ILE A 283 1.87 -12.89 -4.74
N ILE A 284 1.27 -13.74 -3.89
CA ILE A 284 1.99 -14.75 -3.10
C ILE A 284 2.68 -15.75 -4.03
N ARG A 285 1.97 -16.29 -5.03
CA ARG A 285 2.52 -17.29 -5.96
C ARG A 285 3.72 -16.75 -6.76
N LYS A 286 3.74 -15.43 -7.04
CA LYS A 286 4.87 -14.79 -7.73
C LYS A 286 6.02 -14.41 -6.78
N GLY A 287 5.92 -14.70 -5.50
CA GLY A 287 6.95 -14.40 -4.51
C GLY A 287 7.20 -12.90 -4.34
N ILE A 288 6.15 -12.08 -4.45
CA ILE A 288 6.26 -10.63 -4.24
C ILE A 288 6.22 -10.32 -2.75
N ILE A 289 5.47 -11.12 -1.98
CA ILE A 289 5.41 -11.11 -0.52
C ILE A 289 5.57 -12.52 0.02
#